data_94373f8781bbad534b9d7065b5fbaece
#
_entry.id   94373f8781bbad534b9d7065b5fbaece
#
_cell.length_a   1.000
_cell.length_b   1.000
_cell.length_c   1.000
_cell.angle_alpha   90.00
_cell.angle_beta   90.00
_cell.angle_gamma   90.00
#
_symmetry.space_group_name_H-M   'P 1'
#
loop_
_entity.id
_entity.type
_entity.pdbx_description
1 polymer ?
#
loop_
_entity_poly.entity_id
_entity_poly.type
_entity_poly.pdbx_seq_one_letter_code
_entity_poly.pdbx_strand_id
1 'polypeptide(L)'
;MPEVSPERRYTANLQGEIDGAALYRAMSQAEQDPKLSQIYSRLAAVEEAHAEFWKRRIEALGRHVPRLYPGLRTRALEWLARRFGPSFVLPTVNTLEQADSGAYAAQPEAVAGGLPAAERSHARIIAALAAPSPGGLSGASLARLEGRHRGMGGNALRAAVLGANDGLVSNLSLVTGVAGAAMGAHAILVTGLAGLLAGACSMALGEWLSVNTARESAQRQIDTEAAELDQVPEEEQEELALIYQAKGLPEDLAMTLAERLIANKSTALDTLVREELGIDPDTLGGSAWAAAGTSFLLFALGAIFPVAPYFALAGVPALLA
;
A
#
# COMPACT_ATOMS: atom_id res chain seq x y z
N MET A 1 24.16 18.67 -1.48
CA MET A 1 23.11 19.71 -1.47
C MET A 1 23.36 20.61 -0.29
N PRO A 2 23.19 21.95 -0.37
CA PRO A 2 23.34 22.81 0.80
C PRO A 2 22.34 22.41 1.86
N GLU A 3 22.80 22.21 3.06
CA GLU A 3 22.00 21.86 4.23
C GLU A 3 20.98 22.97 4.49
N VAL A 4 19.68 22.65 4.44
CA VAL A 4 18.62 23.62 4.73
C VAL A 4 18.74 24.01 6.20
N SER A 5 18.81 25.31 6.50
CA SER A 5 18.91 25.78 7.88
C SER A 5 17.73 25.26 8.73
N PRO A 6 17.96 24.91 10.02
CA PRO A 6 16.89 24.44 10.91
C PRO A 6 15.66 25.36 10.94
N GLU A 7 15.88 26.68 10.93
CA GLU A 7 14.81 27.68 10.91
C GLU A 7 13.91 27.54 9.66
N ARG A 8 14.50 27.38 8.48
CA ARG A 8 13.73 27.20 7.22
C ARG A 8 12.97 25.88 7.23
N ARG A 9 13.59 24.81 7.74
CA ARG A 9 12.97 23.50 7.85
C ARG A 9 11.76 23.54 8.80
N TYR A 10 11.93 24.10 10.01
CA TYR A 10 10.82 24.20 10.98
C TYR A 10 9.69 25.11 10.49
N THR A 11 10.03 26.19 9.77
CA THR A 11 8.99 27.05 9.17
C THR A 11 8.22 26.35 8.07
N ALA A 12 8.89 25.54 7.26
CA ALA A 12 8.23 24.74 6.22
C ALA A 12 7.33 23.66 6.83
N ASN A 13 7.81 22.98 7.87
CA ASN A 13 7.00 22.01 8.63
C ASN A 13 5.76 22.69 9.24
N LEU A 14 5.95 23.82 9.94
CA LEU A 14 4.86 24.61 10.50
C LEU A 14 3.82 25.02 9.44
N GLN A 15 4.25 25.34 8.23
CA GLN A 15 3.33 25.66 7.13
C GLN A 15 2.50 24.43 6.74
N GLY A 16 3.10 23.23 6.68
CA GLY A 16 2.39 21.96 6.40
C GLY A 16 1.28 21.72 7.41
N GLU A 17 1.59 21.81 8.72
CA GLU A 17 0.61 21.61 9.79
C GLU A 17 -0.56 22.61 9.75
N ILE A 18 -0.25 23.90 9.44
CA ILE A 18 -1.29 24.92 9.26
C ILE A 18 -2.19 24.58 8.06
N ASP A 19 -1.61 24.09 6.98
CA ASP A 19 -2.32 23.68 5.79
C ASP A 19 -3.21 22.47 6.07
N GLY A 20 -2.70 21.44 6.74
CA GLY A 20 -3.43 20.24 7.18
C GLY A 20 -4.61 20.59 8.09
N ALA A 21 -4.35 21.34 9.17
CA ALA A 21 -5.38 21.77 10.11
C ALA A 21 -6.51 22.55 9.43
N ALA A 22 -6.18 23.45 8.51
CA ALA A 22 -7.17 24.23 7.79
C ALA A 22 -8.03 23.36 6.86
N LEU A 23 -7.42 22.42 6.15
CA LEU A 23 -8.09 21.51 5.24
C LEU A 23 -9.04 20.57 6.00
N TYR A 24 -8.57 19.91 7.06
CA TYR A 24 -9.40 19.02 7.87
C TYR A 24 -10.57 19.76 8.54
N ARG A 25 -10.33 20.99 8.99
CA ARG A 25 -11.41 21.85 9.54
C ARG A 25 -12.46 22.16 8.46
N ALA A 26 -12.05 22.44 7.23
CA ALA A 26 -12.98 22.68 6.12
C ALA A 26 -13.74 21.42 5.73
N MET A 27 -13.10 20.25 5.76
CA MET A 27 -13.74 18.94 5.53
C MET A 27 -14.74 18.63 6.63
N SER A 28 -14.39 18.84 7.91
CA SER A 28 -15.31 18.66 9.04
C SER A 28 -16.57 19.52 8.89
N GLN A 29 -16.42 20.79 8.50
CA GLN A 29 -17.55 21.72 8.30
C GLN A 29 -18.43 21.38 7.11
N ALA A 30 -17.87 20.74 6.09
CA ALA A 30 -18.57 20.37 4.86
C ALA A 30 -19.23 18.99 4.93
N GLU A 31 -18.84 18.16 5.93
CA GLU A 31 -19.34 16.81 6.09
C GLU A 31 -20.74 16.79 6.70
N GLN A 32 -21.60 15.94 6.12
CA GLN A 32 -22.99 15.79 6.59
C GLN A 32 -23.14 14.67 7.63
N ASP A 33 -22.27 13.66 7.58
CA ASP A 33 -22.24 12.61 8.59
C ASP A 33 -21.55 13.14 9.88
N PRO A 34 -22.27 13.22 11.02
CA PRO A 34 -21.69 13.72 12.26
C PRO A 34 -20.45 12.94 12.72
N LYS A 35 -20.38 11.63 12.46
CA LYS A 35 -19.25 10.78 12.83
C LYS A 35 -18.00 11.12 12.01
N LEU A 36 -18.16 11.22 10.70
CA LEU A 36 -17.06 11.61 9.82
C LEU A 36 -16.61 13.05 10.08
N SER A 37 -17.55 13.97 10.30
CA SER A 37 -17.27 15.35 10.70
C SER A 37 -16.41 15.40 11.98
N GLN A 38 -16.72 14.56 12.97
CA GLN A 38 -15.96 14.47 14.21
C GLN A 38 -14.53 13.93 13.98
N ILE A 39 -14.36 12.91 13.13
CA ILE A 39 -13.04 12.38 12.78
C ILE A 39 -12.19 13.49 12.14
N TYR A 40 -12.71 14.21 11.14
CA TYR A 40 -11.98 15.33 10.54
C TYR A 40 -11.67 16.44 11.55
N SER A 41 -12.56 16.71 12.49
CA SER A 41 -12.32 17.70 13.55
C SER A 41 -11.17 17.28 14.48
N ARG A 42 -11.06 16.00 14.81
CA ARG A 42 -9.95 15.45 15.59
C ARG A 42 -8.64 15.51 14.85
N LEU A 43 -8.60 15.09 13.58
CA LEU A 43 -7.42 15.24 12.74
C LEU A 43 -6.95 16.71 12.71
N ALA A 44 -7.88 17.66 12.53
CA ALA A 44 -7.54 19.09 12.59
C ALA A 44 -6.92 19.51 13.93
N ALA A 45 -7.39 18.96 15.06
CA ALA A 45 -6.84 19.26 16.37
C ALA A 45 -5.42 18.69 16.58
N VAL A 46 -5.12 17.51 16.01
CA VAL A 46 -3.77 16.94 16.04
C VAL A 46 -2.82 17.78 15.22
N GLU A 47 -3.20 18.20 14.01
CA GLU A 47 -2.39 19.12 13.19
C GLU A 47 -2.11 20.45 13.92
N GLU A 48 -3.08 20.95 14.68
CA GLU A 48 -2.87 22.14 15.51
C GLU A 48 -1.84 21.91 16.62
N ALA A 49 -1.85 20.72 17.23
CA ALA A 49 -0.87 20.34 18.25
C ALA A 49 0.55 20.21 17.63
N HIS A 50 0.67 19.63 16.43
CA HIS A 50 1.91 19.58 15.68
C HIS A 50 2.41 21.00 15.30
N ALA A 51 1.51 21.87 14.88
CA ALA A 51 1.86 23.28 14.62
C ALA A 51 2.43 23.97 15.88
N GLU A 52 1.85 23.72 17.06
CA GLU A 52 2.36 24.23 18.34
C GLU A 52 3.75 23.65 18.68
N PHE A 53 3.99 22.38 18.36
CA PHE A 53 5.31 21.77 18.52
C PHE A 53 6.36 22.52 17.67
N TRP A 54 6.09 22.77 16.39
CA TRP A 54 7.03 23.48 15.52
C TRP A 54 7.21 24.95 15.91
N LYS A 55 6.17 25.63 16.39
CA LYS A 55 6.28 26.99 16.94
C LYS A 55 7.27 27.04 18.10
N ARG A 56 7.14 26.12 19.07
CA ARG A 56 8.08 26.02 20.21
C ARG A 56 9.50 25.74 19.75
N ARG A 57 9.70 24.95 18.70
CA ARG A 57 11.05 24.70 18.12
C ARG A 57 11.63 25.94 17.48
N ILE A 58 10.85 26.76 16.79
CA ILE A 58 11.30 28.04 16.23
C ILE A 58 11.67 29.01 17.34
N GLU A 59 10.84 29.13 18.39
CA GLU A 59 11.12 29.98 19.56
C GLU A 59 12.39 29.55 20.30
N ALA A 60 12.62 28.23 20.43
CA ALA A 60 13.82 27.69 21.05
C ALA A 60 15.11 28.05 20.28
N LEU A 61 15.02 28.35 18.97
CA LEU A 61 16.13 28.92 18.19
C LEU A 61 16.34 30.44 18.43
N GLY A 62 15.54 31.05 19.31
CA GLY A 62 15.56 32.50 19.53
C GLY A 62 14.96 33.29 18.35
N ARG A 63 14.13 32.65 17.53
CA ARG A 63 13.53 33.27 16.34
C ARG A 63 12.07 33.63 16.59
N HIS A 64 11.58 34.66 15.91
CA HIS A 64 10.18 35.03 15.93
C HIS A 64 9.36 34.04 15.06
N VAL A 65 8.24 33.55 15.59
CA VAL A 65 7.33 32.68 14.83
C VAL A 65 6.62 33.52 13.76
N PRO A 66 6.75 33.17 12.47
CA PRO A 66 6.09 33.91 11.42
C PRO A 66 4.57 33.70 11.47
N ARG A 67 3.81 34.73 11.10
CA ARG A 67 2.37 34.58 10.88
C ARG A 67 2.16 33.90 9.53
N LEU A 68 1.75 32.62 9.56
CA LEU A 68 1.48 31.83 8.37
C LEU A 68 -0.02 31.68 8.17
N TYR A 69 -0.42 31.56 6.92
CA TYR A 69 -1.81 31.36 6.49
C TYR A 69 -1.85 30.17 5.54
N PRO A 70 -3.02 29.48 5.38
CA PRO A 70 -3.16 28.39 4.45
C PRO A 70 -2.74 28.78 3.03
N GLY A 71 -1.94 27.91 2.41
CA GLY A 71 -1.41 28.11 1.07
C GLY A 71 -2.51 28.15 0.00
N LEU A 72 -2.17 28.60 -1.21
CA LEU A 72 -3.15 28.71 -2.32
C LEU A 72 -3.74 27.34 -2.69
N ARG A 73 -2.93 26.27 -2.66
CA ARG A 73 -3.36 24.89 -2.91
C ARG A 73 -4.40 24.45 -1.88
N THR A 74 -4.09 24.66 -0.60
CA THR A 74 -4.97 24.32 0.52
C THR A 74 -6.29 25.05 0.42
N ARG A 75 -6.26 26.35 0.15
CA ARG A 75 -7.47 27.17 -0.05
C ARG A 75 -8.33 26.68 -1.22
N ALA A 76 -7.71 26.22 -2.30
CA ALA A 76 -8.42 25.61 -3.40
C ALA A 76 -9.10 24.29 -3.00
N LEU A 77 -8.39 23.42 -2.23
CA LEU A 77 -8.94 22.17 -1.71
C LEU A 77 -10.07 22.44 -0.68
N GLU A 78 -9.91 23.42 0.21
CA GLU A 78 -10.98 23.86 1.12
C GLU A 78 -12.25 24.28 0.36
N TRP A 79 -12.07 25.08 -0.70
CA TRP A 79 -13.20 25.52 -1.53
C TRP A 79 -13.87 24.32 -2.23
N LEU A 80 -13.08 23.37 -2.75
CA LEU A 80 -13.59 22.15 -3.38
C LEU A 80 -14.34 21.28 -2.36
N ALA A 81 -13.78 21.08 -1.16
CA ALA A 81 -14.43 20.33 -0.09
C ALA A 81 -15.77 20.94 0.31
N ARG A 82 -15.85 22.26 0.47
CA ARG A 82 -17.09 22.97 0.78
C ARG A 82 -18.10 22.94 -0.36
N ARG A 83 -17.66 22.92 -1.62
CA ARG A 83 -18.53 22.99 -2.80
C ARG A 83 -19.06 21.63 -3.25
N PHE A 84 -18.24 20.59 -3.14
CA PHE A 84 -18.49 19.24 -3.68
C PHE A 84 -18.51 18.15 -2.62
N GLY A 85 -18.26 18.49 -1.36
CA GLY A 85 -18.14 17.56 -0.23
C GLY A 85 -16.74 17.02 -0.03
N PRO A 86 -16.44 16.52 1.21
CA PRO A 86 -15.13 15.97 1.57
C PRO A 86 -14.71 14.78 0.70
N SER A 87 -15.63 13.90 0.32
CA SER A 87 -15.38 12.75 -0.54
C SER A 87 -14.74 13.10 -1.89
N PHE A 88 -14.97 14.31 -2.40
CA PHE A 88 -14.38 14.79 -3.65
C PHE A 88 -12.88 15.05 -3.51
N VAL A 89 -12.44 15.60 -2.41
CA VAL A 89 -11.03 15.94 -2.15
C VAL A 89 -10.25 14.81 -1.49
N LEU A 90 -10.93 13.85 -0.88
CA LEU A 90 -10.36 12.76 -0.08
C LEU A 90 -9.26 11.96 -0.82
N PRO A 91 -9.38 11.59 -2.13
CA PRO A 91 -8.29 10.92 -2.84
C PRO A 91 -7.02 11.77 -2.94
N THR A 92 -7.18 13.10 -3.09
CA THR A 92 -6.04 14.03 -3.15
C THR A 92 -5.41 14.19 -1.77
N VAL A 93 -6.22 14.29 -0.72
CA VAL A 93 -5.75 14.35 0.67
C VAL A 93 -4.98 13.08 1.01
N ASN A 94 -5.51 11.89 0.71
CA ASN A 94 -4.82 10.61 0.92
C ASN A 94 -3.45 10.55 0.23
N THR A 95 -3.33 11.09 -0.98
CA THR A 95 -2.04 11.15 -1.69
C THR A 95 -1.06 12.11 -1.01
N LEU A 96 -1.55 13.21 -0.44
CA LEU A 96 -0.74 14.17 0.31
C LEU A 96 -0.23 13.56 1.60
N GLU A 97 -1.10 12.97 2.41
CA GLU A 97 -0.74 12.30 3.66
C GLU A 97 0.30 11.20 3.45
N GLN A 98 0.15 10.39 2.41
CA GLN A 98 1.15 9.38 2.05
C GLN A 98 2.51 9.98 1.69
N ALA A 99 2.53 11.16 1.06
CA ALA A 99 3.77 11.85 0.72
C ALA A 99 4.42 12.48 1.98
N ASP A 100 3.62 13.02 2.88
CA ASP A 100 4.08 13.74 4.08
C ASP A 100 4.46 12.79 5.22
N SER A 101 3.84 11.59 5.30
CA SER A 101 4.12 10.58 6.33
C SER A 101 5.60 10.16 6.44
N GLY A 102 6.39 10.31 5.37
CA GLY A 102 7.84 10.07 5.37
C GLY A 102 8.69 11.32 5.66
N ALA A 103 8.11 12.53 5.65
CA ALA A 103 8.86 13.78 5.70
C ALA A 103 9.61 14.00 7.03
N TYR A 104 9.07 13.51 8.13
CA TYR A 104 9.61 13.65 9.47
C TYR A 104 10.59 12.56 9.89
N ALA A 105 10.62 11.41 9.19
CA ALA A 105 11.43 10.26 9.57
C ALA A 105 12.95 10.56 9.63
N ALA A 106 13.43 11.52 8.84
CA ALA A 106 14.82 11.93 8.79
C ALA A 106 15.14 13.13 9.73
N GLN A 107 14.16 13.60 10.53
CA GLN A 107 14.31 14.77 11.38
C GLN A 107 14.38 14.35 12.86
N PRO A 108 15.54 14.40 13.53
CA PRO A 108 15.69 13.93 14.92
C PRO A 108 14.72 14.58 15.90
N GLU A 109 14.39 15.87 15.67
CA GLU A 109 13.48 16.63 16.49
C GLU A 109 12.02 16.16 16.37
N ALA A 110 11.63 15.79 15.16
CA ALA A 110 10.29 15.24 14.87
C ALA A 110 10.16 13.84 15.45
N VAL A 111 11.19 12.99 15.29
CA VAL A 111 11.24 11.64 15.85
C VAL A 111 11.14 11.69 17.38
N ALA A 112 11.87 12.59 18.04
CA ALA A 112 11.80 12.78 19.48
C ALA A 112 10.44 13.30 19.97
N GLY A 113 9.65 13.91 19.08
CA GLY A 113 8.30 14.40 19.35
C GLY A 113 7.16 13.46 18.94
N GLY A 114 7.46 12.25 18.43
CA GLY A 114 6.44 11.30 17.99
C GLY A 114 5.78 11.62 16.64
N LEU A 115 6.13 12.75 15.98
CA LEU A 115 5.44 13.21 14.75
C LEU A 115 5.40 12.18 13.60
N PRO A 116 6.49 11.39 13.33
CA PRO A 116 6.43 10.40 12.26
C PRO A 116 5.37 9.31 12.48
N ALA A 117 5.09 8.96 13.74
CA ALA A 117 4.04 8.00 14.07
C ALA A 117 2.65 8.61 13.78
N ALA A 118 2.40 9.82 14.33
CA ALA A 118 1.15 10.54 14.12
C ALA A 118 0.83 10.77 12.63
N GLU A 119 1.82 11.16 11.81
CA GLU A 119 1.63 11.34 10.37
C GLU A 119 1.28 10.04 9.63
N ARG A 120 1.88 8.92 10.04
CA ARG A 120 1.51 7.61 9.48
C ARG A 120 0.08 7.23 9.85
N SER A 121 -0.34 7.57 11.08
CA SER A 121 -1.70 7.41 11.55
C SER A 121 -2.70 8.18 10.68
N HIS A 122 -2.46 9.47 10.47
CA HIS A 122 -3.31 10.30 9.61
C HIS A 122 -3.46 9.69 8.22
N ALA A 123 -2.34 9.27 7.59
CA ALA A 123 -2.37 8.62 6.28
C ALA A 123 -3.23 7.33 6.28
N ARG A 124 -3.19 6.54 7.35
CA ARG A 124 -4.00 5.31 7.48
C ARG A 124 -5.48 5.62 7.68
N ILE A 125 -5.82 6.54 8.58
CA ILE A 125 -7.20 6.97 8.81
C ILE A 125 -7.81 7.51 7.53
N ILE A 126 -7.10 8.39 6.84
CA ILE A 126 -7.55 8.95 5.56
C ILE A 126 -7.67 7.87 4.49
N ALA A 127 -6.75 6.92 4.43
CA ALA A 127 -6.85 5.77 3.52
C ALA A 127 -8.06 4.88 3.84
N ALA A 128 -8.38 4.66 5.11
CA ALA A 128 -9.55 3.91 5.54
C ALA A 128 -10.86 4.63 5.16
N LEU A 129 -10.90 5.96 5.30
CA LEU A 129 -12.04 6.80 4.89
C LEU A 129 -12.18 6.90 3.37
N ALA A 130 -11.05 6.92 2.65
CA ALA A 130 -11.04 6.93 1.18
C ALA A 130 -11.39 5.56 0.57
N ALA A 131 -11.30 4.48 1.36
CA ALA A 131 -11.76 3.16 0.94
C ALA A 131 -13.29 3.17 0.78
N PRO A 132 -13.85 2.61 -0.30
CA PRO A 132 -15.29 2.62 -0.54
C PRO A 132 -16.03 1.93 0.62
N SER A 133 -16.94 2.66 1.26
CA SER A 133 -17.77 2.13 2.35
C SER A 133 -18.60 0.92 1.93
N PRO A 134 -18.90 -0.04 2.84
CA PRO A 134 -19.63 -1.27 2.53
C PRO A 134 -21.09 -1.10 2.07
N GLY A 135 -21.57 0.13 1.90
CA GLY A 135 -22.92 0.42 1.39
C GLY A 135 -23.02 0.60 -0.12
N GLY A 136 -21.92 0.72 -0.83
CA GLY A 136 -21.85 0.73 -2.28
C GLY A 136 -20.86 -0.31 -2.76
N LEU A 137 -21.36 -1.39 -3.38
CA LEU A 137 -20.54 -2.46 -3.96
C LEU A 137 -19.67 -1.91 -5.11
N SER A 138 -18.53 -1.28 -4.77
CA SER A 138 -17.50 -1.03 -5.78
C SER A 138 -16.79 -2.34 -6.10
N GLY A 139 -16.41 -2.56 -7.37
CA GLY A 139 -15.72 -3.77 -7.80
C GLY A 139 -14.42 -4.06 -7.00
N ALA A 140 -13.80 -3.04 -6.40
CA ALA A 140 -12.61 -3.18 -5.56
C ALA A 140 -12.92 -3.73 -4.16
N SER A 141 -14.06 -3.38 -3.54
CA SER A 141 -14.49 -3.97 -2.27
C SER A 141 -15.01 -5.40 -2.46
N LEU A 142 -15.67 -5.68 -3.60
CA LEU A 142 -16.04 -7.04 -3.98
C LEU A 142 -14.78 -7.91 -4.19
N ALA A 143 -13.75 -7.37 -4.86
CA ALA A 143 -12.48 -8.07 -5.05
C ALA A 143 -11.72 -8.33 -3.74
N ARG A 144 -11.83 -7.43 -2.74
CA ARG A 144 -11.24 -7.65 -1.41
C ARG A 144 -12.04 -8.63 -0.57
N LEU A 145 -13.39 -8.58 -0.60
CA LEU A 145 -14.27 -9.58 0.04
C LEU A 145 -14.14 -10.95 -0.63
N GLU A 146 -14.08 -11.01 -1.95
CA GLU A 146 -13.76 -12.25 -2.70
C GLU A 146 -12.33 -12.73 -2.43
N GLY A 147 -11.37 -11.83 -2.19
CA GLY A 147 -10.00 -12.18 -1.79
C GLY A 147 -9.92 -12.83 -0.40
N ARG A 148 -10.80 -12.46 0.55
CA ARG A 148 -10.89 -13.11 1.87
C ARG A 148 -11.52 -14.51 1.83
N HIS A 149 -12.40 -14.77 0.86
CA HIS A 149 -13.00 -16.08 0.64
C HIS A 149 -12.38 -16.87 -0.51
N ARG A 150 -11.46 -16.26 -1.27
CA ARG A 150 -10.59 -17.00 -2.18
C ARG A 150 -9.56 -17.74 -1.33
N GLY A 151 -9.95 -18.91 -0.86
CA GLY A 151 -9.00 -19.93 -0.48
C GLY A 151 -7.89 -19.97 -1.55
N MET A 152 -6.68 -20.33 -1.18
CA MET A 152 -5.45 -20.38 -1.99
C MET A 152 -5.62 -20.83 -3.45
N GLY A 153 -6.76 -21.46 -3.81
CA GLY A 153 -7.07 -21.94 -5.15
C GLY A 153 -7.29 -20.87 -6.23
N GLY A 154 -7.90 -19.73 -5.93
CA GLY A 154 -8.27 -18.75 -6.96
C GLY A 154 -7.09 -17.95 -7.54
N ASN A 155 -6.17 -17.52 -6.69
CA ASN A 155 -4.96 -16.82 -7.14
C ASN A 155 -3.96 -17.81 -7.78
N ALA A 156 -3.84 -19.03 -7.23
CA ALA A 156 -2.99 -20.07 -7.80
C ALA A 156 -3.50 -20.50 -9.20
N LEU A 157 -4.82 -20.69 -9.38
CA LEU A 157 -5.40 -21.02 -10.68
C LEU A 157 -5.17 -19.90 -11.71
N ARG A 158 -5.35 -18.62 -11.31
CA ARG A 158 -5.10 -17.48 -12.18
C ARG A 158 -3.63 -17.41 -12.59
N ALA A 159 -2.72 -17.54 -11.64
CA ALA A 159 -1.28 -17.57 -11.90
C ALA A 159 -0.89 -18.75 -12.80
N ALA A 160 -1.50 -19.93 -12.59
CA ALA A 160 -1.34 -21.10 -13.39
C ALA A 160 -1.73 -20.87 -14.85
N VAL A 161 -2.94 -20.35 -15.07
CA VAL A 161 -3.44 -20.06 -16.44
C VAL A 161 -2.59 -19.00 -17.12
N LEU A 162 -2.21 -17.93 -16.42
CA LEU A 162 -1.35 -16.88 -16.97
C LEU A 162 0.05 -17.41 -17.33
N GLY A 163 0.68 -18.18 -16.43
CA GLY A 163 2.01 -18.76 -16.68
C GLY A 163 2.02 -19.75 -17.85
N ALA A 164 1.05 -20.66 -17.91
CA ALA A 164 0.92 -21.61 -19.01
C ALA A 164 0.61 -20.92 -20.34
N ASN A 165 -0.25 -19.90 -20.35
CA ASN A 165 -0.59 -19.14 -21.54
C ASN A 165 0.62 -18.34 -22.04
N ASP A 166 1.38 -17.71 -21.15
CA ASP A 166 2.58 -16.96 -21.53
C ASP A 166 3.65 -17.89 -22.12
N GLY A 167 3.89 -19.05 -21.48
CA GLY A 167 4.80 -20.07 -22.03
C GLY A 167 4.38 -20.58 -23.41
N LEU A 168 3.07 -20.84 -23.59
CA LEU A 168 2.52 -21.28 -24.87
C LEU A 168 2.72 -20.23 -25.97
N VAL A 169 2.28 -18.97 -25.73
CA VAL A 169 2.27 -17.93 -26.76
C VAL A 169 3.67 -17.45 -27.08
N SER A 170 4.50 -17.22 -26.08
CA SER A 170 5.88 -16.74 -26.28
C SER A 170 6.73 -17.76 -27.04
N ASN A 171 6.65 -19.02 -26.63
CA ASN A 171 7.42 -20.08 -27.28
C ASN A 171 6.87 -20.49 -28.66
N LEU A 172 5.55 -20.44 -28.86
CA LEU A 172 4.94 -20.60 -30.19
C LEU A 172 5.44 -19.52 -31.14
N SER A 173 5.47 -18.26 -30.69
CA SER A 173 5.98 -17.14 -31.49
C SER A 173 7.45 -17.33 -31.88
N LEU A 174 8.27 -17.81 -30.94
CA LEU A 174 9.67 -18.09 -31.16
C LEU A 174 9.87 -19.24 -32.18
N VAL A 175 9.19 -20.37 -31.99
CA VAL A 175 9.26 -21.57 -32.85
C VAL A 175 8.76 -21.26 -34.27
N THR A 176 7.62 -20.56 -34.41
CA THR A 176 7.09 -20.17 -35.72
C THR A 176 7.98 -19.16 -36.44
N GLY A 177 8.60 -18.21 -35.70
CA GLY A 177 9.56 -17.25 -36.28
C GLY A 177 10.78 -17.95 -36.85
N VAL A 178 11.36 -18.90 -36.13
CA VAL A 178 12.53 -19.67 -36.60
C VAL A 178 12.16 -20.62 -37.75
N ALA A 179 10.96 -21.22 -37.70
CA ALA A 179 10.46 -22.06 -38.80
C ALA A 179 10.23 -21.23 -40.07
N GLY A 180 9.69 -20.01 -39.95
CA GLY A 180 9.51 -19.07 -41.06
C GLY A 180 10.82 -18.60 -41.69
N ALA A 181 11.94 -18.65 -40.97
CA ALA A 181 13.27 -18.42 -41.49
C ALA A 181 13.86 -19.62 -42.24
N ALA A 182 13.05 -20.65 -42.51
CA ALA A 182 13.44 -21.89 -43.22
C ALA A 182 14.62 -22.65 -42.58
N MET A 183 14.75 -22.56 -41.24
CA MET A 183 15.78 -23.30 -40.50
C MET A 183 15.38 -24.77 -40.34
N GLY A 184 16.37 -25.67 -40.21
CA GLY A 184 16.10 -27.10 -40.01
C GLY A 184 15.42 -27.42 -38.68
N ALA A 185 14.70 -28.55 -38.62
CA ALA A 185 13.95 -28.98 -37.43
C ALA A 185 14.78 -29.03 -36.13
N HIS A 186 16.07 -29.40 -36.24
CA HIS A 186 16.99 -29.40 -35.10
C HIS A 186 17.22 -27.99 -34.52
N ALA A 187 17.41 -26.99 -35.38
CA ALA A 187 17.59 -25.61 -34.95
C ALA A 187 16.30 -25.07 -34.26
N ILE A 188 15.13 -25.39 -34.80
CA ILE A 188 13.83 -25.03 -34.26
C ILE A 188 13.65 -25.67 -32.86
N LEU A 189 13.95 -26.98 -32.73
CA LEU A 189 13.87 -27.71 -31.48
C LEU A 189 14.79 -27.10 -30.41
N VAL A 190 16.07 -26.85 -30.73
CA VAL A 190 17.03 -26.27 -29.79
C VAL A 190 16.59 -24.86 -29.35
N THR A 191 16.13 -24.04 -30.30
CA THR A 191 15.62 -22.69 -30.00
C THR A 191 14.38 -22.73 -29.12
N GLY A 192 13.42 -23.62 -29.40
CA GLY A 192 12.23 -23.80 -28.58
C GLY A 192 12.54 -24.27 -27.16
N LEU A 193 13.49 -25.22 -27.01
CA LEU A 193 13.95 -25.67 -25.69
C LEU A 193 14.69 -24.56 -24.92
N ALA A 194 15.52 -23.77 -25.62
CA ALA A 194 16.21 -22.63 -25.03
C ALA A 194 15.21 -21.56 -24.58
N GLY A 195 14.18 -21.26 -25.38
CA GLY A 195 13.10 -20.34 -25.04
C GLY A 195 12.29 -20.82 -23.83
N LEU A 196 11.96 -22.11 -23.79
CA LEU A 196 11.29 -22.73 -22.64
C LEU A 196 12.10 -22.56 -21.35
N LEU A 197 13.38 -22.93 -21.35
CA LEU A 197 14.23 -22.82 -20.17
C LEU A 197 14.42 -21.36 -19.75
N ALA A 198 14.72 -20.47 -20.69
CA ALA A 198 14.93 -19.04 -20.39
C ALA A 198 13.66 -18.41 -19.79
N GLY A 199 12.50 -18.66 -20.38
CA GLY A 199 11.24 -18.12 -19.91
C GLY A 199 10.80 -18.71 -18.56
N ALA A 200 10.93 -20.03 -18.39
CA ALA A 200 10.60 -20.69 -17.12
C ALA A 200 11.50 -20.19 -15.96
N CYS A 201 12.79 -20.04 -16.20
CA CYS A 201 13.72 -19.48 -15.21
C CYS A 201 13.41 -18.02 -14.90
N SER A 202 13.12 -17.21 -15.93
CA SER A 202 12.77 -15.80 -15.78
C SER A 202 11.52 -15.62 -14.92
N MET A 203 10.45 -16.36 -15.22
CA MET A 203 9.22 -16.32 -14.41
C MET A 203 9.43 -16.80 -12.98
N ALA A 204 10.19 -17.89 -12.80
CA ALA A 204 10.50 -18.40 -11.46
C ALA A 204 11.25 -17.38 -10.61
N LEU A 205 12.26 -16.71 -11.18
CA LEU A 205 13.03 -15.67 -10.48
C LEU A 205 12.18 -14.44 -10.18
N GLY A 206 11.33 -14.03 -11.13
CA GLY A 206 10.40 -12.92 -10.94
C GLY A 206 9.43 -13.17 -9.82
N GLU A 207 8.82 -14.36 -9.76
CA GLU A 207 7.88 -14.74 -8.71
C GLU A 207 8.57 -14.87 -7.35
N TRP A 208 9.76 -15.49 -7.30
CA TRP A 208 10.57 -15.56 -6.09
C TRP A 208 10.87 -14.18 -5.51
N LEU A 209 11.31 -13.25 -6.36
CA LEU A 209 11.64 -11.88 -5.97
C LEU A 209 10.38 -11.14 -5.50
N SER A 210 9.27 -11.27 -6.22
CA SER A 210 8.00 -10.65 -5.88
C SER A 210 7.52 -11.06 -4.49
N VAL A 211 7.50 -12.37 -4.21
CA VAL A 211 7.08 -12.90 -2.90
C VAL A 211 8.01 -12.45 -1.78
N ASN A 212 9.32 -12.50 -1.99
CA ASN A 212 10.27 -12.04 -0.96
C ASN A 212 10.15 -10.54 -0.69
N THR A 213 10.05 -9.71 -1.73
CA THR A 213 9.90 -8.26 -1.57
C THR A 213 8.61 -7.91 -0.83
N ALA A 214 7.51 -8.58 -1.17
CA ALA A 214 6.23 -8.38 -0.47
C ALA A 214 6.33 -8.76 1.03
N ARG A 215 6.98 -9.90 1.33
CA ARG A 215 7.19 -10.34 2.72
C ARG A 215 8.09 -9.38 3.50
N GLU A 216 9.21 -8.96 2.92
CA GLU A 216 10.11 -8.01 3.57
C GLU A 216 9.44 -6.66 3.82
N SER A 217 8.62 -6.19 2.87
CA SER A 217 7.85 -4.96 3.04
C SER A 217 6.83 -5.08 4.17
N ALA A 218 6.07 -6.18 4.20
CA ALA A 218 5.10 -6.44 5.25
C ALA A 218 5.78 -6.57 6.62
N GLN A 219 6.91 -7.30 6.70
CA GLN A 219 7.65 -7.46 7.95
C GLN A 219 8.16 -6.11 8.48
N ARG A 220 8.69 -5.24 7.62
CA ARG A 220 9.14 -3.89 8.04
C ARG A 220 7.98 -3.06 8.59
N GLN A 221 6.79 -3.17 8.01
CA GLN A 221 5.60 -2.49 8.54
C GLN A 221 5.22 -3.02 9.92
N ILE A 222 5.22 -4.35 10.10
CA ILE A 222 4.95 -4.98 11.39
C ILE A 222 5.99 -4.58 12.45
N ASP A 223 7.27 -4.54 12.09
CA ASP A 223 8.35 -4.13 13.01
C ASP A 223 8.19 -2.65 13.42
N THR A 224 7.76 -1.80 12.50
CA THR A 224 7.45 -0.39 12.78
C THR A 224 6.28 -0.28 13.75
N GLU A 225 5.20 -1.00 13.49
CA GLU A 225 3.99 -1.04 14.33
C GLU A 225 4.31 -1.53 15.76
N ALA A 226 5.13 -2.57 15.86
CA ALA A 226 5.58 -3.06 17.16
C ALA A 226 6.38 -2.01 17.95
N ALA A 227 7.21 -1.23 17.26
CA ALA A 227 7.98 -0.16 17.89
C ALA A 227 7.08 1.03 18.32
N GLU A 228 6.04 1.35 17.55
CA GLU A 228 5.06 2.39 17.87
C GLU A 228 4.23 1.98 19.09
N LEU A 229 3.72 0.76 19.10
CA LEU A 229 2.99 0.20 20.25
C LEU A 229 3.80 0.21 21.55
N ASP A 230 5.12 0.01 21.47
CA ASP A 230 5.99 0.05 22.65
C ASP A 230 6.33 1.48 23.10
N GLN A 231 6.38 2.45 22.18
CA GLN A 231 6.78 3.84 22.46
C GLN A 231 5.60 4.73 22.83
N VAL A 232 4.47 4.58 22.15
CA VAL A 232 3.32 5.49 22.23
C VAL A 232 1.97 4.72 22.24
N PRO A 233 1.76 3.78 23.18
CA PRO A 233 0.58 2.92 23.19
C PRO A 233 -0.74 3.69 23.32
N GLU A 234 -0.72 4.92 23.86
CA GLU A 234 -1.90 5.77 23.97
C GLU A 234 -2.34 6.33 22.61
N GLU A 235 -1.38 6.62 21.73
CA GLU A 235 -1.65 7.06 20.35
C GLU A 235 -2.21 5.89 19.53
N GLU A 236 -1.62 4.69 19.63
CA GLU A 236 -2.11 3.48 18.99
C GLU A 236 -3.56 3.14 19.41
N GLN A 237 -3.87 3.35 20.68
CA GLN A 237 -5.25 3.18 21.17
C GLN A 237 -6.23 4.16 20.49
N GLU A 238 -5.84 5.41 20.35
CA GLU A 238 -6.68 6.44 19.72
C GLU A 238 -6.86 6.16 18.23
N GLU A 239 -5.79 5.73 17.53
CA GLU A 239 -5.82 5.32 16.13
C GLU A 239 -6.80 4.17 15.90
N LEU A 240 -6.66 3.12 16.68
CA LEU A 240 -7.54 1.96 16.59
C LEU A 240 -9.00 2.34 16.88
N ALA A 241 -9.25 3.24 17.84
CA ALA A 241 -10.59 3.75 18.11
C ALA A 241 -11.16 4.54 16.93
N LEU A 242 -10.35 5.38 16.25
CA LEU A 242 -10.77 6.12 15.06
C LEU A 242 -11.07 5.18 13.88
N ILE A 243 -10.29 4.12 13.70
CA ILE A 243 -10.55 3.09 12.69
C ILE A 243 -11.88 2.40 12.94
N TYR A 244 -12.19 2.04 14.20
CA TYR A 244 -13.48 1.43 14.54
C TYR A 244 -14.65 2.41 14.38
N GLN A 245 -14.46 3.69 14.68
CA GLN A 245 -15.47 4.72 14.41
C GLN A 245 -15.72 4.84 12.89
N ALA A 246 -14.68 4.85 12.07
CA ALA A 246 -14.80 4.83 10.61
C ALA A 246 -15.54 3.59 10.09
N LYS A 247 -15.44 2.45 10.80
CA LYS A 247 -16.21 1.23 10.52
C LYS A 247 -17.66 1.27 11.06
N GLY A 248 -18.05 2.36 11.74
CA GLY A 248 -19.43 2.62 12.15
C GLY A 248 -19.73 2.39 13.63
N LEU A 249 -18.73 2.08 14.48
CA LEU A 249 -18.95 1.98 15.91
C LEU A 249 -19.18 3.38 16.51
N PRO A 250 -20.05 3.51 17.54
CA PRO A 250 -20.13 4.71 18.38
C PRO A 250 -18.79 4.98 19.08
N GLU A 251 -18.48 6.27 19.31
CA GLU A 251 -17.18 6.71 19.86
C GLU A 251 -16.84 6.05 21.19
N ASP A 252 -17.79 5.99 22.11
CA ASP A 252 -17.63 5.39 23.44
C ASP A 252 -17.32 3.89 23.39
N LEU A 253 -17.98 3.18 22.46
CA LEU A 253 -17.71 1.75 22.23
C LEU A 253 -16.40 1.52 21.52
N ALA A 254 -16.06 2.35 20.54
CA ALA A 254 -14.80 2.26 19.79
C ALA A 254 -13.60 2.48 20.71
N MET A 255 -13.66 3.51 21.58
CA MET A 255 -12.62 3.79 22.56
C MET A 255 -12.48 2.66 23.60
N THR A 256 -13.60 2.17 24.15
CA THR A 256 -13.58 1.05 25.10
C THR A 256 -13.02 -0.23 24.49
N LEU A 257 -13.33 -0.49 23.22
CA LEU A 257 -12.82 -1.65 22.50
C LEU A 257 -11.31 -1.52 22.26
N ALA A 258 -10.86 -0.36 21.77
CA ALA A 258 -9.45 -0.09 21.52
C ALA A 258 -8.61 -0.21 22.81
N GLU A 259 -9.08 0.38 23.92
CA GLU A 259 -8.43 0.26 25.23
C GLU A 259 -8.23 -1.21 25.63
N ARG A 260 -9.26 -2.04 25.50
CA ARG A 260 -9.17 -3.46 25.85
C ARG A 260 -8.23 -4.25 24.95
N LEU A 261 -8.18 -3.93 23.66
CA LEU A 261 -7.33 -4.60 22.68
C LEU A 261 -5.86 -4.23 22.89
N ILE A 262 -5.57 -2.96 23.11
CA ILE A 262 -4.21 -2.47 23.37
C ILE A 262 -3.69 -2.92 24.74
N ALA A 263 -4.52 -2.96 25.77
CA ALA A 263 -4.14 -3.44 27.10
C ALA A 263 -3.64 -4.90 27.09
N ASN A 264 -4.07 -5.70 26.14
CA ASN A 264 -3.60 -7.08 25.99
C ASN A 264 -2.40 -7.15 25.02
N LYS A 265 -1.20 -6.91 25.55
CA LYS A 265 0.04 -6.89 24.76
C LYS A 265 0.28 -8.12 23.87
N SER A 266 -0.28 -9.28 24.21
CA SER A 266 -0.09 -10.51 23.41
C SER A 266 -0.89 -10.52 22.11
N THR A 267 -1.98 -9.73 22.05
CA THR A 267 -2.89 -9.68 20.89
C THR A 267 -2.95 -8.28 20.26
N ALA A 268 -2.42 -7.25 20.95
CA ALA A 268 -2.43 -5.88 20.48
C ALA A 268 -1.79 -5.76 19.09
N LEU A 269 -0.54 -6.20 18.95
CA LEU A 269 0.17 -6.13 17.68
C LEU A 269 -0.56 -6.89 16.56
N ASP A 270 -1.09 -8.10 16.82
CA ASP A 270 -1.85 -8.86 15.81
C ASP A 270 -3.12 -8.10 15.38
N THR A 271 -3.77 -7.42 16.33
CA THR A 271 -4.95 -6.60 16.06
C THR A 271 -4.59 -5.39 15.20
N LEU A 272 -3.55 -4.64 15.57
CA LEU A 272 -3.09 -3.47 14.82
C LEU A 272 -2.69 -3.87 13.39
N VAL A 273 -1.88 -4.91 13.24
CA VAL A 273 -1.45 -5.43 11.94
C VAL A 273 -2.64 -5.79 11.04
N ARG A 274 -3.70 -6.39 11.59
CA ARG A 274 -4.90 -6.74 10.81
C ARG A 274 -5.79 -5.54 10.51
N GLU A 275 -5.99 -4.67 11.50
CA GLU A 275 -6.97 -3.57 11.41
C GLU A 275 -6.41 -2.33 10.74
N GLU A 276 -5.14 -2.01 10.97
CA GLU A 276 -4.47 -0.83 10.43
C GLU A 276 -3.72 -1.13 9.14
N LEU A 277 -2.83 -2.11 9.15
CA LEU A 277 -2.03 -2.45 7.98
C LEU A 277 -2.83 -3.27 6.96
N GLY A 278 -3.94 -3.88 7.36
CA GLY A 278 -4.71 -4.79 6.52
C GLY A 278 -3.92 -6.04 6.13
N ILE A 279 -2.87 -6.37 6.89
CA ILE A 279 -2.01 -7.52 6.70
C ILE A 279 -2.55 -8.68 7.53
N ASP A 280 -2.67 -9.84 6.93
CA ASP A 280 -2.95 -11.08 7.65
C ASP A 280 -1.63 -11.81 7.94
N PRO A 281 -1.14 -11.82 9.20
CA PRO A 281 0.12 -12.45 9.56
C PRO A 281 0.20 -13.93 9.18
N ASP A 282 -0.94 -14.63 9.22
CA ASP A 282 -1.03 -16.05 8.88
C ASP A 282 -0.75 -16.32 7.40
N THR A 283 -0.97 -15.32 6.53
CA THR A 283 -0.72 -15.44 5.08
C THR A 283 0.69 -15.05 4.65
N LEU A 284 1.47 -14.41 5.52
CA LEU A 284 2.86 -14.04 5.23
C LEU A 284 3.81 -15.25 5.12
N GLY A 285 3.38 -16.42 5.58
CA GLY A 285 4.18 -17.65 5.64
C GLY A 285 4.40 -18.38 4.30
N GLY A 286 3.88 -17.88 3.16
CA GLY A 286 4.03 -18.51 1.85
C GLY A 286 5.50 -18.71 1.43
N SER A 287 5.85 -19.89 0.90
CA SER A 287 7.21 -20.15 0.44
C SER A 287 7.48 -19.52 -0.92
N ALA A 288 8.44 -18.59 -0.99
CA ALA A 288 8.90 -18.00 -2.26
C ALA A 288 9.45 -19.07 -3.22
N TRP A 289 10.08 -20.12 -2.70
CA TRP A 289 10.57 -21.26 -3.48
C TRP A 289 9.43 -22.09 -4.07
N ALA A 290 8.35 -22.30 -3.32
CA ALA A 290 7.17 -23.02 -3.82
C ALA A 290 6.49 -22.21 -4.93
N ALA A 291 6.36 -20.89 -4.76
CA ALA A 291 5.81 -19.98 -5.77
C ALA A 291 6.66 -20.01 -7.05
N ALA A 292 7.99 -19.88 -6.92
CA ALA A 292 8.93 -19.94 -8.02
C ALA A 292 8.87 -21.28 -8.77
N GLY A 293 8.86 -22.41 -8.03
CA GLY A 293 8.76 -23.74 -8.62
C GLY A 293 7.45 -23.95 -9.38
N THR A 294 6.35 -23.46 -8.84
CA THR A 294 5.04 -23.51 -9.49
C THR A 294 5.04 -22.69 -10.78
N SER A 295 5.55 -21.46 -10.76
CA SER A 295 5.67 -20.59 -11.94
C SER A 295 6.54 -21.22 -13.01
N PHE A 296 7.69 -21.80 -12.63
CA PHE A 296 8.55 -22.54 -13.54
C PHE A 296 7.82 -23.66 -14.27
N LEU A 297 7.16 -24.53 -13.49
CA LEU A 297 6.46 -25.71 -14.04
C LEU A 297 5.31 -25.34 -14.95
N LEU A 298 4.54 -24.32 -14.60
CA LEU A 298 3.38 -23.88 -15.37
C LEU A 298 3.79 -23.22 -16.69
N PHE A 299 4.83 -22.38 -16.67
CA PHE A 299 5.40 -21.84 -17.90
C PHE A 299 5.95 -22.95 -18.79
N ALA A 300 6.78 -23.85 -18.23
CA ALA A 300 7.36 -24.95 -18.96
C ALA A 300 6.31 -25.86 -19.60
N LEU A 301 5.20 -26.12 -18.86
CA LEU A 301 4.07 -26.88 -19.38
C LEU A 301 3.43 -26.21 -20.60
N GLY A 302 3.22 -24.90 -20.56
CA GLY A 302 2.72 -24.16 -21.72
C GLY A 302 3.70 -24.14 -22.90
N ALA A 303 4.97 -23.88 -22.60
CA ALA A 303 6.01 -23.73 -23.60
C ALA A 303 6.41 -25.04 -24.31
N ILE A 304 6.13 -26.20 -23.72
CA ILE A 304 6.48 -27.50 -24.36
C ILE A 304 5.58 -27.80 -25.55
N PHE A 305 4.31 -27.35 -25.55
CA PHE A 305 3.35 -27.69 -26.61
C PHE A 305 3.82 -27.30 -28.01
N PRO A 306 4.29 -26.08 -28.30
CA PRO A 306 4.77 -25.70 -29.62
C PRO A 306 6.10 -26.37 -29.98
N VAL A 307 6.85 -26.94 -29.05
CA VAL A 307 8.11 -27.64 -29.29
C VAL A 307 7.93 -29.13 -29.52
N ALA A 308 6.88 -29.72 -28.87
CA ALA A 308 6.65 -31.15 -28.86
C ALA A 308 6.60 -31.82 -30.27
N PRO A 309 5.97 -31.23 -31.30
CA PRO A 309 5.94 -31.81 -32.63
C PRO A 309 7.33 -32.01 -33.26
N TYR A 310 8.29 -31.14 -32.93
CA TYR A 310 9.63 -31.16 -33.53
C TYR A 310 10.54 -32.25 -32.94
N PHE A 311 10.11 -32.98 -31.93
CA PHE A 311 10.80 -34.20 -31.48
C PHE A 311 10.61 -35.36 -32.44
N ALA A 312 9.47 -35.43 -33.14
CA ALA A 312 9.10 -36.56 -33.98
C ALA A 312 8.91 -36.21 -35.46
N LEU A 313 8.61 -34.96 -35.77
CA LEU A 313 8.29 -34.49 -37.12
C LEU A 313 9.30 -33.42 -37.56
N ALA A 314 9.44 -33.25 -38.87
CA ALA A 314 10.31 -32.23 -39.46
C ALA A 314 9.55 -31.38 -40.50
N GLY A 315 9.91 -30.11 -40.60
CA GLY A 315 9.35 -29.20 -41.60
C GLY A 315 7.90 -28.80 -41.37
N VAL A 316 7.16 -28.58 -42.46
CA VAL A 316 5.76 -28.13 -42.44
C VAL A 316 4.83 -29.02 -41.62
N PRO A 317 4.92 -30.36 -41.67
CA PRO A 317 4.09 -31.22 -40.80
C PRO A 317 4.24 -30.97 -39.30
N ALA A 318 5.45 -30.64 -38.85
CA ALA A 318 5.71 -30.32 -37.46
C ALA A 318 5.11 -28.95 -37.03
N LEU A 319 5.02 -28.00 -37.96
CA LEU A 319 4.42 -26.67 -37.71
C LEU A 319 2.88 -26.76 -37.64
N LEU A 320 2.26 -27.70 -38.35
CA LEU A 320 0.80 -27.87 -38.42
C LEU A 320 0.25 -28.80 -37.35
N ALA A 321 1.09 -29.54 -36.62
CA ALA A 321 0.75 -30.45 -35.54
C ALA A 321 0.71 -29.73 -34.18
#